data_93518c870fbb7c80d7ac78e1bb68b16c
#
_entry.id   93518c870fbb7c80d7ac78e1bb68b16c
#
_cell.length_a   1.000
_cell.length_b   1.000
_cell.length_c   1.000
_cell.angle_alpha   90.00
_cell.angle_beta   90.00
_cell.angle_gamma   90.00
#
_symmetry.space_group_name_H-M   'P 1'
#
loop_
_entity.id
_entity.type
_entity.pdbx_description
1 polymer ?
#
loop_
_entity_poly.entity_id
_entity_poly.type
_entity_poly.pdbx_seq_one_letter_code
_entity_poly.pdbx_strand_id
1 'polypeptide(L)'
;RFNNRNSSKREGRVAPSILQKHQATIRVINQLNKWINITNYWLEDVAIDIRALTDGYKPYRWQYQKSNRLDENIRKAVILRDGSQCMECGKSNCRLEVHHIKPRRLKGSNTLGNLITLCTGCHQKTEGVEELYMNRYFALLNSSDNKNLNYAQHVMIGKKWLREQLSNLGMLHLTNGGDTANKRIDWGIAKSHSNDAICITDLRPDTCEIKEWVIKPMRRQSEAKTDNVLGIKHRDLVEYTFM
;
A
#
# COMPACT_ATOMS: atom_id res chain seq x y z
N ARG A 1 11.67 -2.99 28.95
CA ARG A 1 11.39 -3.54 27.60
C ARG A 1 9.91 -3.76 27.49
N PHE A 2 9.30 -3.09 26.52
CA PHE A 2 7.86 -3.09 26.34
C PHE A 2 7.36 -4.47 25.93
N ASN A 3 6.34 -4.98 26.62
CA ASN A 3 5.65 -6.22 26.33
C ASN A 3 4.81 -6.16 25.02
N ASN A 4 5.27 -5.41 24.03
CA ASN A 4 4.60 -5.30 22.73
C ASN A 4 4.52 -6.63 21.97
N ARG A 5 5.34 -7.62 22.34
CA ARG A 5 5.33 -8.94 21.72
C ARG A 5 4.14 -9.81 22.16
N ASN A 6 3.64 -9.63 23.39
CA ASN A 6 2.49 -10.39 23.86
C ASN A 6 1.17 -9.99 23.18
N SER A 7 1.12 -8.78 22.60
CA SER A 7 -0.05 -8.32 21.85
C SER A 7 -0.06 -8.76 20.38
N SER A 8 1.02 -9.40 19.89
CA SER A 8 1.12 -9.84 18.49
C SER A 8 0.11 -10.93 18.11
N LYS A 9 -0.41 -11.67 19.09
CA LYS A 9 -1.42 -12.74 18.92
C LYS A 9 -2.86 -12.22 19.02
N ARG A 10 -3.09 -10.94 19.31
CA ARG A 10 -4.45 -10.39 19.42
C ARG A 10 -5.07 -10.27 18.02
N GLU A 11 -6.27 -10.77 17.90
CA GLU A 11 -7.09 -10.61 16.69
C GLU A 11 -7.26 -9.12 16.37
N GLY A 12 -7.15 -8.76 15.10
CA GLY A 12 -7.37 -7.38 14.64
C GLY A 12 -6.27 -6.38 15.00
N ARG A 13 -5.12 -6.84 15.51
CA ARG A 13 -4.03 -5.93 15.87
C ARG A 13 -3.50 -5.17 14.64
N VAL A 14 -3.62 -3.86 14.68
CA VAL A 14 -2.98 -2.97 13.71
C VAL A 14 -1.56 -2.65 14.19
N ALA A 15 -0.58 -2.70 13.27
CA ALA A 15 0.79 -2.30 13.59
C ALA A 15 0.82 -0.82 14.02
N PRO A 16 1.57 -0.46 15.09
CA PRO A 16 1.56 0.90 15.65
C PRO A 16 1.86 2.00 14.62
N SER A 17 2.77 1.76 13.69
CA SER A 17 3.11 2.71 12.62
C SER A 17 1.96 2.95 11.64
N ILE A 18 1.19 1.91 11.33
CA ILE A 18 0.00 2.00 10.47
C ILE A 18 -1.14 2.68 11.22
N LEU A 19 -1.37 2.26 12.48
CA LEU A 19 -2.38 2.88 13.34
C LEU A 19 -2.15 4.38 13.49
N GLN A 20 -0.91 4.80 13.72
CA GLN A 20 -0.55 6.22 13.85
C GLN A 20 -0.87 7.02 12.59
N LYS A 21 -0.63 6.44 11.39
CA LYS A 21 -0.99 7.08 10.11
C LYS A 21 -2.50 7.29 10.01
N HIS A 22 -3.29 6.26 10.28
CA HIS A 22 -4.75 6.34 10.22
C HIS A 22 -5.33 7.25 11.30
N GLN A 23 -4.78 7.24 12.50
CA GLN A 23 -5.17 8.17 13.56
C GLN A 23 -4.88 9.62 13.19
N ALA A 24 -3.79 9.89 12.45
CA ALA A 24 -3.52 11.23 11.93
C ALA A 24 -4.61 11.69 10.94
N THR A 25 -5.07 10.80 10.07
CA THR A 25 -6.19 11.08 9.15
C THR A 25 -7.47 11.37 9.91
N ILE A 26 -7.87 10.51 10.85
CA ILE A 26 -9.08 10.70 11.67
C ILE A 26 -9.00 12.02 12.46
N ARG A 27 -7.83 12.36 13.01
CA ARG A 27 -7.64 13.62 13.72
C ARG A 27 -7.91 14.83 12.82
N VAL A 28 -7.42 14.83 11.58
CA VAL A 28 -7.66 15.91 10.62
C VAL A 28 -9.14 16.01 10.30
N ILE A 29 -9.81 14.89 10.05
CA ILE A 29 -11.26 14.85 9.83
C ILE A 29 -12.01 15.46 11.03
N ASN A 30 -11.66 15.06 12.24
CA ASN A 30 -12.27 15.59 13.46
C ASN A 30 -12.01 17.09 13.65
N GLN A 31 -10.86 17.61 13.21
CA GLN A 31 -10.61 19.05 13.22
C GLN A 31 -11.47 19.77 12.19
N LEU A 32 -11.58 19.25 10.97
CA LEU A 32 -12.44 19.82 9.93
C LEU A 32 -13.91 19.77 10.32
N ASN A 33 -14.36 18.71 10.98
CA ASN A 33 -15.74 18.56 11.46
C ASN A 33 -16.15 19.60 12.52
N LYS A 34 -15.21 20.31 13.14
CA LYS A 34 -15.52 21.44 14.03
C LYS A 34 -16.01 22.67 13.26
N TRP A 35 -15.71 22.75 11.98
CA TRP A 35 -15.94 23.92 11.14
C TRP A 35 -16.94 23.61 10.03
N ILE A 36 -16.93 22.37 9.54
CA ILE A 36 -17.73 21.90 8.41
C ILE A 36 -18.37 20.58 8.81
N ASN A 37 -19.67 20.44 8.67
CA ASN A 37 -20.36 19.18 8.93
C ASN A 37 -20.12 18.19 7.79
N ILE A 38 -19.13 17.30 7.94
CA ILE A 38 -18.80 16.28 6.95
C ILE A 38 -19.61 15.01 7.26
N THR A 39 -20.51 14.65 6.38
CA THR A 39 -21.43 13.51 6.54
C THR A 39 -21.08 12.32 5.64
N ASN A 40 -20.32 12.54 4.57
CA ASN A 40 -19.99 11.53 3.58
C ASN A 40 -18.48 11.42 3.40
N TYR A 41 -17.99 10.20 3.31
CA TYR A 41 -16.58 9.87 3.13
C TYR A 41 -16.43 8.93 1.95
N TRP A 42 -15.47 9.18 1.06
CA TRP A 42 -15.07 8.29 -0.01
C TRP A 42 -13.69 7.73 0.26
N LEU A 43 -13.57 6.43 0.21
CA LEU A 43 -12.31 5.75 0.46
C LEU A 43 -12.00 4.79 -0.70
N GLU A 44 -10.83 4.96 -1.30
CA GLU A 44 -10.30 3.94 -2.19
C GLU A 44 -9.88 2.72 -1.36
N ASP A 45 -10.59 1.62 -1.56
CA ASP A 45 -10.33 0.39 -0.85
C ASP A 45 -9.98 -0.74 -1.81
N VAL A 46 -8.81 -1.32 -1.59
CA VAL A 46 -8.34 -2.51 -2.30
C VAL A 46 -8.17 -3.62 -1.28
N ALA A 47 -9.00 -4.64 -1.40
CA ALA A 47 -8.85 -5.85 -0.61
C ALA A 47 -7.98 -6.87 -1.38
N ILE A 48 -6.94 -7.39 -0.75
CA ILE A 48 -5.98 -8.32 -1.33
C ILE A 48 -5.74 -9.47 -0.35
N ASP A 49 -5.90 -10.70 -0.82
CA ASP A 49 -5.48 -11.89 -0.06
C ASP A 49 -3.99 -12.16 -0.34
N ILE A 50 -3.14 -11.56 0.48
CA ILE A 50 -1.68 -11.69 0.37
C ILE A 50 -1.25 -13.15 0.54
N ARG A 51 -1.90 -13.90 1.42
CA ARG A 51 -1.53 -15.28 1.69
C ARG A 51 -1.86 -16.22 0.55
N ALA A 52 -3.08 -16.10 -0.01
CA ALA A 52 -3.45 -16.87 -1.19
C ALA A 52 -2.51 -16.61 -2.37
N LEU A 53 -2.05 -15.35 -2.52
CA LEU A 53 -1.09 -14.99 -3.56
C LEU A 53 0.32 -15.52 -3.32
N THR A 54 0.77 -15.56 -2.07
CA THR A 54 2.09 -16.09 -1.71
C THR A 54 2.13 -17.61 -1.85
N ASP A 55 1.10 -18.28 -1.32
CA ASP A 55 1.02 -19.74 -1.29
C ASP A 55 0.55 -20.34 -2.63
N GLY A 56 -0.06 -19.53 -3.51
CA GLY A 56 -0.58 -19.93 -4.81
C GLY A 56 -1.88 -20.73 -4.77
N TYR A 57 -2.46 -20.89 -3.59
CA TYR A 57 -3.76 -21.51 -3.37
C TYR A 57 -4.54 -20.76 -2.30
N LYS A 58 -5.87 -20.93 -2.30
CA LYS A 58 -6.73 -20.33 -1.28
C LYS A 58 -6.69 -21.18 0.00
N PRO A 59 -6.10 -20.65 1.10
CA PRO A 59 -6.03 -21.38 2.36
C PRO A 59 -7.43 -21.66 2.91
N TYR A 60 -7.55 -22.73 3.70
CA TYR A 60 -8.76 -22.98 4.45
C TYR A 60 -8.94 -21.95 5.56
N ARG A 61 -10.21 -21.76 5.98
CA ARG A 61 -10.62 -20.70 6.93
C ARG A 61 -9.77 -20.65 8.21
N TRP A 62 -9.38 -21.78 8.74
CA TRP A 62 -8.55 -21.90 9.95
C TRP A 62 -7.06 -21.62 9.72
N GLN A 63 -6.60 -21.61 8.48
CA GLN A 63 -5.21 -21.29 8.12
C GLN A 63 -4.97 -19.79 8.01
N TYR A 64 -6.03 -18.98 7.90
CA TYR A 64 -5.93 -17.54 7.96
C TYR A 64 -5.81 -17.06 9.40
N GLN A 65 -4.97 -16.06 9.61
CA GLN A 65 -5.16 -15.20 10.76
C GLN A 65 -6.46 -14.42 10.53
N LYS A 66 -7.38 -14.46 11.48
CA LYS A 66 -8.74 -13.89 11.32
C LYS A 66 -8.75 -12.44 10.84
N SER A 67 -7.72 -11.65 11.20
CA SER A 67 -7.55 -10.25 10.81
C SER A 67 -7.02 -10.05 9.38
N ASN A 68 -6.52 -11.08 8.72
CA ASN A 68 -5.81 -10.97 7.44
C ASN A 68 -6.61 -11.53 6.25
N ARG A 69 -7.80 -12.06 6.50
CA ARG A 69 -8.62 -12.59 5.43
C ARG A 69 -9.25 -11.44 4.65
N LEU A 70 -8.88 -11.34 3.39
CA LEU A 70 -9.35 -10.32 2.46
C LEU A 70 -9.76 -10.98 1.15
N ASP A 71 -10.58 -10.29 0.38
CA ASP A 71 -10.98 -10.74 -0.95
C ASP A 71 -9.78 -10.83 -1.90
N GLU A 72 -9.79 -11.82 -2.74
CA GLU A 72 -8.71 -12.06 -3.70
C GLU A 72 -8.76 -11.06 -4.85
N ASN A 73 -7.66 -10.36 -5.06
CA ASN A 73 -7.46 -9.56 -6.24
C ASN A 73 -6.01 -9.64 -6.71
N ILE A 74 -5.70 -10.72 -7.40
CA ILE A 74 -4.37 -11.05 -7.90
C ILE A 74 -3.79 -9.89 -8.74
N ARG A 75 -4.59 -9.33 -9.64
CA ARG A 75 -4.15 -8.23 -10.50
C ARG A 75 -3.67 -7.03 -9.70
N LYS A 76 -4.45 -6.59 -8.74
CA LYS A 76 -4.11 -5.42 -7.91
C LYS A 76 -2.89 -5.67 -7.05
N ALA A 77 -2.72 -6.88 -6.51
CA ALA A 77 -1.56 -7.24 -5.71
C ALA A 77 -0.26 -7.21 -6.53
N VAL A 78 -0.27 -7.75 -7.75
CA VAL A 78 0.89 -7.73 -8.65
C VAL A 78 1.24 -6.30 -9.04
N ILE A 79 0.26 -5.49 -9.45
CA ILE A 79 0.46 -4.08 -9.79
C ILE A 79 1.03 -3.28 -8.61
N LEU A 80 0.53 -3.54 -7.38
CA LEU A 80 1.04 -2.89 -6.18
C LEU A 80 2.48 -3.30 -5.87
N ARG A 81 2.81 -4.59 -5.98
CA ARG A 81 4.18 -5.11 -5.80
C ARG A 81 5.15 -4.44 -6.76
N ASP A 82 4.74 -4.25 -8.01
CA ASP A 82 5.56 -3.69 -9.09
C ASP A 82 5.56 -2.15 -9.11
N GLY A 83 5.11 -1.51 -8.01
CA GLY A 83 5.13 -0.06 -7.85
C GLY A 83 4.16 0.68 -8.77
N SER A 84 3.11 -0.01 -9.27
CA SER A 84 2.12 0.54 -10.21
C SER A 84 2.74 1.07 -11.51
N GLN A 85 3.74 0.36 -12.01
CA GLN A 85 4.44 0.69 -13.26
C GLN A 85 4.69 -0.57 -14.09
N CYS A 86 4.92 -0.38 -15.39
CA CYS A 86 5.35 -1.45 -16.28
C CYS A 86 6.78 -1.87 -15.94
N MET A 87 7.00 -3.12 -15.62
CA MET A 87 8.33 -3.65 -15.27
C MET A 87 9.30 -3.66 -16.45
N GLU A 88 8.78 -3.67 -17.67
CA GLU A 88 9.59 -3.67 -18.89
C GLU A 88 10.08 -2.27 -19.30
N CYS A 89 9.18 -1.26 -19.33
CA CYS A 89 9.48 0.07 -19.84
C CYS A 89 9.38 1.20 -18.81
N GLY A 90 9.00 0.91 -17.56
CA GLY A 90 8.90 1.88 -16.47
C GLY A 90 7.68 2.82 -16.54
N LYS A 91 6.83 2.75 -17.56
CA LYS A 91 5.65 3.63 -17.66
C LYS A 91 4.66 3.33 -16.53
N SER A 92 4.20 4.38 -15.84
CA SER A 92 3.24 4.28 -14.73
C SER A 92 1.88 4.89 -15.07
N ASN A 93 1.82 5.88 -15.96
CA ASN A 93 0.58 6.57 -16.32
C ASN A 93 -0.05 5.99 -17.59
N CYS A 94 -0.40 4.69 -17.52
CA CYS A 94 -0.98 3.95 -18.64
C CYS A 94 -1.80 2.76 -18.10
N ARG A 95 -2.57 2.15 -18.95
CA ARG A 95 -3.26 0.90 -18.62
C ARG A 95 -2.23 -0.18 -18.35
N LEU A 96 -2.29 -0.76 -17.16
CA LEU A 96 -1.42 -1.84 -16.71
C LEU A 96 -2.17 -3.18 -16.74
N GLU A 97 -1.48 -4.21 -17.16
CA GLU A 97 -1.99 -5.58 -17.26
C GLU A 97 -1.05 -6.53 -16.53
N VAL A 98 -1.58 -7.64 -16.05
CA VAL A 98 -0.79 -8.66 -15.37
C VAL A 98 -0.57 -9.83 -16.32
N HIS A 99 0.69 -10.06 -16.60
CA HIS A 99 1.17 -11.11 -17.49
C HIS A 99 1.68 -12.32 -16.71
N HIS A 100 1.38 -13.53 -17.20
CA HIS A 100 1.97 -14.77 -16.68
C HIS A 100 3.32 -15.00 -17.34
N ILE A 101 4.42 -14.91 -16.59
CA ILE A 101 5.77 -15.16 -17.10
C ILE A 101 5.86 -16.53 -17.74
N LYS A 102 5.48 -17.57 -16.98
CA LYS A 102 5.22 -18.89 -17.53
C LYS A 102 3.73 -18.96 -17.88
N PRO A 103 3.38 -19.11 -19.18
CA PRO A 103 1.99 -19.13 -19.60
C PRO A 103 1.15 -20.24 -18.97
N ARG A 104 -0.14 -20.00 -18.80
CA ARG A 104 -1.08 -21.04 -18.28
C ARG A 104 -1.09 -22.32 -19.11
N ARG A 105 -0.95 -22.22 -20.43
CA ARG A 105 -0.84 -23.38 -21.32
C ARG A 105 0.36 -24.30 -20.97
N LEU A 106 1.41 -23.75 -20.36
CA LEU A 106 2.58 -24.47 -19.85
C LEU A 106 2.48 -24.74 -18.34
N LYS A 107 1.27 -24.74 -17.77
CA LYS A 107 1.01 -24.92 -16.33
C LYS A 107 1.66 -23.84 -15.46
N GLY A 108 1.68 -22.59 -15.95
CA GLY A 108 2.10 -21.43 -15.16
C GLY A 108 1.12 -21.18 -14.01
N SER A 109 1.66 -20.94 -12.81
CA SER A 109 0.88 -20.70 -11.60
C SER A 109 0.38 -19.26 -11.50
N ASN A 110 -0.65 -19.03 -10.68
CA ASN A 110 -1.13 -17.69 -10.31
C ASN A 110 -0.37 -17.13 -9.09
N THR A 111 0.85 -17.57 -8.83
CA THR A 111 1.67 -17.06 -7.74
C THR A 111 2.36 -15.76 -8.14
N LEU A 112 2.69 -14.95 -7.14
CA LEU A 112 3.44 -13.71 -7.35
C LEU A 112 4.78 -13.93 -8.06
N GLY A 113 5.41 -15.08 -7.85
CA GLY A 113 6.67 -15.44 -8.54
C GLY A 113 6.53 -15.71 -10.04
N ASN A 114 5.30 -15.85 -10.54
CA ASN A 114 5.02 -16.10 -11.96
C ASN A 114 4.25 -14.98 -12.65
N LEU A 115 3.96 -13.89 -11.96
CA LEU A 115 3.17 -12.77 -12.48
C LEU A 115 4.01 -11.49 -12.50
N ILE A 116 3.85 -10.69 -13.55
CA ILE A 116 4.55 -9.41 -13.75
C ILE A 116 3.62 -8.36 -14.32
N THR A 117 3.82 -7.09 -13.97
CA THR A 117 3.03 -5.97 -14.47
C THR A 117 3.64 -5.42 -15.77
N LEU A 118 2.85 -5.36 -16.82
CA LEU A 118 3.22 -4.77 -18.10
C LEU A 118 2.20 -3.72 -18.52
N CYS A 119 2.61 -2.71 -19.31
CA CYS A 119 1.66 -1.87 -20.02
C CYS A 119 1.11 -2.63 -21.24
N THR A 120 -0.04 -2.20 -21.76
CA THR A 120 -0.70 -2.85 -22.91
C THR A 120 0.25 -3.05 -24.09
N GLY A 121 1.09 -2.03 -24.41
CA GLY A 121 2.03 -2.14 -25.53
C GLY A 121 3.16 -3.14 -25.31
N CYS A 122 3.68 -3.27 -24.06
CA CYS A 122 4.66 -4.31 -23.74
C CYS A 122 4.01 -5.70 -23.66
N HIS A 123 2.79 -5.79 -23.17
CA HIS A 123 2.05 -7.04 -23.11
C HIS A 123 1.75 -7.59 -24.52
N GLN A 124 1.27 -6.77 -25.44
CA GLN A 124 1.01 -7.16 -26.82
C GLN A 124 2.24 -7.73 -27.55
N LYS A 125 3.44 -7.23 -27.24
CA LYS A 125 4.68 -7.77 -27.82
C LYS A 125 4.99 -9.21 -27.40
N THR A 126 4.41 -9.67 -26.31
CA THR A 126 4.60 -11.04 -25.80
C THR A 126 3.58 -12.04 -26.33
N GLU A 127 2.48 -11.57 -26.92
CA GLU A 127 1.40 -12.43 -27.38
C GLU A 127 1.89 -13.41 -28.45
N GLY A 128 1.71 -14.70 -28.19
CA GLY A 128 2.13 -15.79 -29.06
C GLY A 128 3.63 -16.16 -29.01
N VAL A 129 4.44 -15.37 -28.30
CA VAL A 129 5.89 -15.57 -28.17
C VAL A 129 6.36 -15.46 -26.71
N GLU A 130 5.47 -15.71 -25.76
CA GLU A 130 5.70 -15.52 -24.33
C GLU A 130 6.96 -16.25 -23.83
N GLU A 131 7.26 -17.40 -24.41
CA GLU A 131 8.42 -18.23 -24.03
C GLU A 131 9.76 -17.50 -24.22
N LEU A 132 9.86 -16.66 -25.24
CA LEU A 132 11.07 -15.88 -25.52
C LEU A 132 11.36 -14.84 -24.42
N TYR A 133 10.32 -14.38 -23.72
CA TYR A 133 10.42 -13.36 -22.68
C TYR A 133 10.56 -13.94 -21.27
N MET A 134 10.34 -15.24 -21.07
CA MET A 134 10.32 -15.88 -19.75
C MET A 134 11.57 -15.58 -18.93
N ASN A 135 12.74 -15.86 -19.47
CA ASN A 135 14.01 -15.66 -18.76
C ASN A 135 14.23 -14.19 -18.39
N ARG A 136 13.93 -13.29 -19.31
CA ARG A 136 14.04 -11.84 -19.10
C ARG A 136 13.10 -11.37 -17.98
N TYR A 137 11.87 -11.80 -17.98
CA TYR A 137 10.88 -11.38 -16.99
C TYR A 137 11.15 -11.99 -15.60
N PHE A 138 11.63 -13.22 -15.54
CA PHE A 138 12.12 -13.77 -14.29
C PHE A 138 13.32 -13.01 -13.74
N ALA A 139 14.23 -12.57 -14.59
CA ALA A 139 15.37 -11.75 -14.18
C ALA A 139 14.91 -10.38 -13.66
N LEU A 140 13.99 -9.69 -14.35
CA LEU A 140 13.39 -8.43 -13.90
C LEU A 140 12.69 -8.59 -12.56
N LEU A 141 11.90 -9.66 -12.40
CA LEU A 141 11.20 -9.94 -11.14
C LEU A 141 12.20 -10.23 -10.01
N ASN A 142 13.31 -10.89 -10.31
CA ASN A 142 14.34 -11.24 -9.32
C ASN A 142 15.23 -10.06 -8.94
N SER A 143 15.44 -9.09 -9.82
CA SER A 143 16.20 -7.89 -9.54
C SER A 143 15.42 -6.80 -8.79
N SER A 144 14.09 -6.91 -8.73
CA SER A 144 13.27 -5.94 -8.02
C SER A 144 13.30 -6.19 -6.50
N ASP A 145 13.63 -5.16 -5.71
CA ASP A 145 13.63 -5.20 -4.25
C ASP A 145 12.23 -5.33 -3.62
N ASN A 146 11.17 -5.27 -4.43
CA ASN A 146 9.78 -5.16 -3.99
C ASN A 146 9.11 -6.49 -3.56
N LYS A 147 9.88 -7.51 -3.18
CA LYS A 147 9.34 -8.84 -2.85
C LYS A 147 8.66 -8.95 -1.48
N ASN A 148 8.81 -7.95 -0.62
CA ASN A 148 8.34 -8.05 0.76
C ASN A 148 6.90 -7.55 0.90
N LEU A 149 5.93 -8.46 0.81
CA LEU A 149 4.51 -8.19 1.02
C LEU A 149 4.08 -8.09 2.49
N ASN A 150 5.00 -8.25 3.44
CA ASN A 150 4.67 -8.14 4.88
C ASN A 150 4.09 -6.76 5.21
N TYR A 151 4.63 -5.71 4.59
CA TYR A 151 4.08 -4.37 4.75
C TYR A 151 2.67 -4.25 4.18
N ALA A 152 2.40 -4.85 3.03
CA ALA A 152 1.07 -4.85 2.41
C ALA A 152 0.02 -5.52 3.31
N GLN A 153 0.36 -6.64 3.97
CA GLN A 153 -0.51 -7.26 4.98
C GLN A 153 -0.90 -6.29 6.10
N HIS A 154 0.07 -5.62 6.68
CA HIS A 154 -0.19 -4.62 7.74
C HIS A 154 -1.05 -3.47 7.25
N VAL A 155 -0.83 -2.99 6.02
CA VAL A 155 -1.66 -1.95 5.39
C VAL A 155 -3.10 -2.42 5.24
N MET A 156 -3.33 -3.66 4.80
CA MET A 156 -4.68 -4.20 4.64
C MET A 156 -5.44 -4.29 5.98
N ILE A 157 -4.75 -4.73 7.03
CA ILE A 157 -5.35 -4.73 8.39
C ILE A 157 -5.68 -3.30 8.84
N GLY A 158 -4.79 -2.35 8.58
CA GLY A 158 -5.00 -0.94 8.89
C GLY A 158 -6.18 -0.34 8.14
N LYS A 159 -6.38 -0.70 6.87
CA LYS A 159 -7.55 -0.27 6.07
C LYS A 159 -8.87 -0.71 6.69
N LYS A 160 -8.95 -1.95 7.22
CA LYS A 160 -10.14 -2.41 7.93
C LYS A 160 -10.45 -1.50 9.12
N TRP A 161 -9.45 -1.20 9.93
CA TRP A 161 -9.61 -0.29 11.06
C TRP A 161 -10.08 1.10 10.62
N LEU A 162 -9.47 1.65 9.56
CA LEU A 162 -9.83 2.98 9.04
C LEU A 162 -11.29 3.00 8.55
N ARG A 163 -11.74 1.96 7.83
CA ARG A 163 -13.14 1.84 7.41
C ARG A 163 -14.10 1.87 8.59
N GLU A 164 -13.81 1.10 9.63
CA GLU A 164 -14.64 1.07 10.85
C GLU A 164 -14.73 2.47 11.49
N GLN A 165 -13.61 3.19 11.56
CA GLN A 165 -13.60 4.55 12.12
C GLN A 165 -14.39 5.54 11.25
N LEU A 166 -14.24 5.50 9.93
CA LEU A 166 -14.96 6.40 9.02
C LEU A 166 -16.47 6.10 9.03
N SER A 167 -16.86 4.83 9.06
CA SER A 167 -18.27 4.44 9.15
C SER A 167 -18.94 4.91 10.43
N ASN A 168 -18.19 5.08 11.52
CA ASN A 168 -18.69 5.65 12.78
C ASN A 168 -18.86 7.18 12.71
N LEU A 169 -18.16 7.85 11.79
CA LEU A 169 -18.24 9.30 11.63
C LEU A 169 -19.32 9.75 10.65
N GLY A 170 -19.69 8.90 9.68
CA GLY A 170 -20.69 9.22 8.67
C GLY A 170 -20.83 8.14 7.60
N MET A 171 -21.51 8.46 6.51
CA MET A 171 -21.72 7.53 5.42
C MET A 171 -20.42 7.28 4.65
N LEU A 172 -20.00 6.03 4.57
CA LEU A 172 -18.78 5.62 3.88
C LEU A 172 -19.10 5.00 2.53
N HIS A 173 -18.53 5.60 1.48
CA HIS A 173 -18.55 5.10 0.11
C HIS A 173 -17.18 4.49 -0.23
N LEU A 174 -17.20 3.27 -0.76
CA LEU A 174 -15.98 2.59 -1.18
C LEU A 174 -15.82 2.69 -2.69
N THR A 175 -14.63 3.10 -3.12
CA THR A 175 -14.23 3.15 -4.52
C THR A 175 -13.09 2.18 -4.77
N ASN A 176 -12.88 1.82 -6.02
CA ASN A 176 -11.79 0.92 -6.38
C ASN A 176 -10.70 1.66 -7.15
N GLY A 177 -9.44 1.20 -6.99
CA GLY A 177 -8.30 1.83 -7.66
C GLY A 177 -8.30 1.71 -9.19
N GLY A 178 -9.21 0.90 -9.78
CA GLY A 178 -9.41 0.86 -11.23
C GLY A 178 -10.12 2.10 -11.73
N ASP A 179 -11.15 2.55 -11.00
CA ASP A 179 -11.94 3.73 -11.39
C ASP A 179 -11.09 4.99 -11.24
N THR A 180 -10.34 5.13 -10.14
CA THR A 180 -9.43 6.26 -9.94
C THR A 180 -8.31 6.27 -10.99
N ALA A 181 -7.76 5.11 -11.35
CA ALA A 181 -6.73 5.00 -12.38
C ALA A 181 -7.26 5.37 -13.78
N ASN A 182 -8.47 4.93 -14.13
CA ASN A 182 -9.07 5.26 -15.41
C ASN A 182 -9.32 6.78 -15.52
N LYS A 183 -9.95 7.39 -14.52
CA LYS A 183 -10.18 8.85 -14.50
C LYS A 183 -8.87 9.63 -14.57
N ARG A 184 -7.85 9.21 -13.84
CA ARG A 184 -6.55 9.87 -13.86
C ARG A 184 -5.91 9.82 -15.23
N ILE A 185 -6.01 8.68 -15.93
CA ILE A 185 -5.51 8.52 -17.30
C ILE A 185 -6.30 9.40 -18.26
N ASP A 186 -7.63 9.40 -18.17
CA ASP A 186 -8.51 10.20 -19.01
C ASP A 186 -8.25 11.71 -18.83
N TRP A 187 -7.91 12.13 -17.62
CA TRP A 187 -7.61 13.53 -17.32
C TRP A 187 -6.14 13.90 -17.55
N GLY A 188 -5.29 12.94 -17.92
CA GLY A 188 -3.87 13.18 -18.19
C GLY A 188 -3.02 13.59 -16.98
N ILE A 189 -3.48 13.29 -15.76
CA ILE A 189 -2.78 13.67 -14.53
C ILE A 189 -1.89 12.56 -13.99
N ALA A 190 -0.75 12.95 -13.44
CA ALA A 190 0.24 12.03 -12.88
C ALA A 190 -0.30 11.26 -11.68
N LYS A 191 0.28 10.09 -11.39
CA LYS A 191 -0.08 9.30 -10.22
C LYS A 191 0.50 9.91 -8.95
N SER A 192 -0.39 10.34 -8.05
CA SER A 192 -0.08 10.67 -6.65
C SER A 192 -1.29 10.33 -5.79
N HIS A 193 -1.12 10.28 -4.47
CA HIS A 193 -2.25 10.04 -3.56
C HIS A 193 -3.26 11.20 -3.57
N SER A 194 -2.81 12.43 -3.74
CA SER A 194 -3.64 13.62 -3.89
C SER A 194 -4.44 13.59 -5.19
N ASN A 195 -3.81 13.23 -6.30
CA ASN A 195 -4.47 13.12 -7.59
C ASN A 195 -5.50 11.97 -7.61
N ASP A 196 -5.19 10.85 -6.99
CA ASP A 196 -6.16 9.76 -6.81
C ASP A 196 -7.36 10.23 -5.95
N ALA A 197 -7.14 11.03 -4.90
CA ALA A 197 -8.22 11.60 -4.10
C ALA A 197 -9.09 12.57 -4.89
N ILE A 198 -8.51 13.39 -5.77
CA ILE A 198 -9.24 14.27 -6.66
C ILE A 198 -10.12 13.47 -7.64
N CYS A 199 -9.57 12.41 -8.21
CA CYS A 199 -10.33 11.53 -9.11
C CYS A 199 -11.56 10.89 -8.42
N ILE A 200 -11.49 10.62 -7.13
CA ILE A 200 -12.61 10.10 -6.33
C ILE A 200 -13.73 11.15 -6.21
N THR A 201 -13.40 12.43 -6.13
CA THR A 201 -14.38 13.51 -5.96
C THR A 201 -15.10 13.93 -7.24
N ASP A 202 -14.69 13.44 -8.40
CA ASP A 202 -15.13 13.89 -9.73
C ASP A 202 -14.84 15.37 -10.05
N LEU A 203 -14.07 16.06 -9.22
CA LEU A 203 -13.64 17.44 -9.46
C LEU A 203 -12.44 17.44 -10.41
N ARG A 204 -12.70 17.76 -11.67
CA ARG A 204 -11.61 17.91 -12.65
C ARG A 204 -10.78 19.15 -12.34
N PRO A 205 -9.44 19.06 -12.31
CA PRO A 205 -8.58 20.16 -11.86
C PRO A 205 -8.34 21.26 -12.92
N ASP A 206 -9.25 21.44 -13.87
CA ASP A 206 -9.07 22.40 -14.99
C ASP A 206 -9.09 23.87 -14.57
N THR A 207 -9.61 24.16 -13.37
CA THR A 207 -9.91 25.53 -12.96
C THR A 207 -9.28 25.96 -11.64
N CYS A 208 -8.60 25.07 -10.92
CA CYS A 208 -7.99 25.41 -9.63
C CYS A 208 -6.57 24.86 -9.49
N GLU A 209 -5.72 25.71 -8.96
CA GLU A 209 -4.38 25.31 -8.54
C GLU A 209 -4.49 24.44 -7.30
N ILE A 210 -4.20 23.15 -7.45
CA ILE A 210 -4.28 22.19 -6.34
C ILE A 210 -2.95 22.18 -5.61
N LYS A 211 -2.99 22.56 -4.33
CA LYS A 211 -1.82 22.48 -3.45
C LYS A 211 -1.89 21.20 -2.62
N GLU A 212 -0.85 20.39 -2.69
CA GLU A 212 -0.73 19.19 -1.89
C GLU A 212 -0.42 19.51 -0.43
N TRP A 213 -1.20 18.91 0.46
CA TRP A 213 -0.93 18.94 1.88
C TRP A 213 -0.47 17.57 2.36
N VAL A 214 0.75 17.50 2.87
CA VAL A 214 1.28 16.28 3.48
C VAL A 214 0.96 16.27 4.96
N ILE A 215 -0.02 15.45 5.35
CA ILE A 215 -0.34 15.21 6.77
C ILE A 215 0.72 14.25 7.32
N LYS A 216 1.62 14.79 8.12
CA LYS A 216 2.60 13.97 8.85
C LYS A 216 1.97 13.40 10.12
N PRO A 217 2.20 12.11 10.44
CA PRO A 217 1.83 11.58 11.74
C PRO A 217 2.45 12.45 12.85
N MET A 218 1.68 12.75 13.91
CA MET A 218 2.27 13.41 15.07
C MET A 218 3.27 12.47 15.75
N ARG A 219 4.47 12.48 15.25
CA ARG A 219 5.61 12.14 16.12
C ARG A 219 5.94 13.41 16.89
N ARG A 220 6.00 13.36 18.22
CA ARG A 220 6.90 14.23 18.94
C ARG A 220 8.25 13.98 18.24
N GLN A 221 8.75 14.94 17.54
CA GLN A 221 10.17 15.06 17.39
C GLN A 221 10.65 15.31 18.83
N SER A 222 10.96 14.24 19.56
CA SER A 222 11.98 14.40 20.55
C SER A 222 13.23 14.69 19.72
N GLU A 223 13.52 15.93 19.47
CA GLU A 223 14.89 16.33 19.49
C GLU A 223 15.37 15.90 20.87
N ALA A 224 15.84 14.65 20.96
CA ALA A 224 16.81 14.35 21.95
C ALA A 224 17.98 15.27 21.55
N LYS A 225 17.99 16.47 22.09
CA LYS A 225 19.21 17.19 22.30
C LYS A 225 20.03 16.25 23.16
N THR A 226 20.82 15.43 22.53
CA THR A 226 21.96 14.81 23.16
C THR A 226 22.89 15.96 23.43
N ASP A 227 22.60 16.68 24.50
CA ASP A 227 23.52 17.65 25.04
C ASP A 227 24.76 16.85 25.37
N ASN A 228 25.79 17.14 24.63
CA ASN A 228 27.10 16.56 24.81
C ASN A 228 27.66 17.20 26.07
N VAL A 229 27.45 16.56 27.21
CA VAL A 229 27.98 17.04 28.49
C VAL A 229 29.37 16.47 28.63
N LEU A 230 30.38 17.31 28.58
CA LEU A 230 31.80 16.93 28.69
C LEU A 230 32.27 15.88 27.66
N GLY A 231 31.73 15.91 26.47
CA GLY A 231 32.09 14.93 25.42
C GLY A 231 31.34 13.59 25.51
N ILE A 232 30.52 13.36 26.53
CA ILE A 232 29.78 12.12 26.76
C ILE A 232 28.39 12.24 26.16
N LYS A 233 28.04 11.27 25.33
CA LYS A 233 26.71 11.15 24.66
C LYS A 233 25.81 10.16 25.41
N HIS A 234 24.52 10.29 25.22
CA HIS A 234 23.57 9.31 25.74
C HIS A 234 23.90 7.89 25.25
N ARG A 235 24.10 6.95 26.18
CA ARG A 235 24.52 5.56 25.99
C ARG A 235 26.03 5.32 25.85
N ASP A 236 26.86 6.31 26.03
CA ASP A 236 28.30 6.07 26.17
C ASP A 236 28.57 5.31 27.49
N LEU A 237 29.49 4.36 27.40
CA LEU A 237 29.97 3.65 28.56
C LEU A 237 30.97 4.56 29.26
N VAL A 238 30.72 4.91 30.51
CA VAL A 238 31.62 5.75 31.31
C VAL A 238 32.13 4.98 32.51
N GLU A 239 33.41 5.08 32.78
CA GLU A 239 34.04 4.59 33.99
C GLU A 239 34.27 5.79 34.94
N TYR A 240 33.84 5.65 36.20
CA TYR A 240 34.09 6.67 37.19
C TYR A 240 34.66 6.05 38.47
N THR A 241 35.59 6.72 39.09
CA THR A 241 36.18 6.34 40.36
C THR A 241 35.63 7.23 41.47
N PHE A 242 35.13 6.63 42.54
CA PHE A 242 34.82 7.35 43.73
C PHE A 242 36.15 7.71 44.46
N MET A 243 36.34 8.98 44.76
CA MET A 243 37.35 9.41 45.73
C MET A 243 36.79 9.39 47.14
#